data_f662e80d79c067edb9924c80d0587623
#
_entry.id   f662e80d79c067edb9924c80d0587623
#
_cell.length_a   1.000
_cell.length_b   1.000
_cell.length_c   1.000
_cell.angle_alpha   90.00
_cell.angle_beta   90.00
_cell.angle_gamma   90.00
#
_symmetry.space_group_name_H-M   'P 1'
#
loop_
_entity.id
_entity.type
_entity.pdbx_description
1 polymer ?
#
loop_
_entity_poly.entity_id
_entity_poly.type
_entity_poly.pdbx_seq_one_letter_code
_entity_poly.pdbx_strand_id
1 'polypeptide(L)'
;MGTRIIESNQLLLTGVIATPFSFSHEAYGERFYITYLPIMRFSGNQDLIPIMVSERLVDTTKDLTGEWARVEGDYRSQNLKVNGKSKVSLYAFARIFDISGSFDKDDENDIYLEGFVCKQPSYRKTPLGREITDIVLAVNRPYGKSDYIPCIFWGRNAKFAKECDVSTKLIISGRIQSREYTKHIGEGVEPEIRTAYEVSASKVERGC
;
A
#
# COMPACT_ATOMS: atom_id res chain seq x y z
N MET A 1 -2.98 14.73 -29.57
CA MET A 1 -2.67 13.58 -28.69
C MET A 1 -2.16 14.15 -27.37
N GLY A 2 -3.00 14.18 -26.33
CA GLY A 2 -2.57 14.65 -25.02
C GLY A 2 -1.59 13.63 -24.42
N THR A 3 -0.42 14.07 -24.04
CA THR A 3 0.55 13.27 -23.29
C THR A 3 -0.11 12.91 -21.97
N ARG A 4 -0.48 11.65 -21.79
CA ARG A 4 -0.98 11.13 -20.52
C ARG A 4 0.18 11.24 -19.54
N ILE A 5 0.13 12.21 -18.62
CA ILE A 5 1.10 12.29 -17.52
C ILE A 5 0.85 11.03 -16.68
N ILE A 6 1.75 10.06 -16.78
CA ILE A 6 1.73 8.88 -15.93
C ILE A 6 2.15 9.37 -14.55
N GLU A 7 1.24 9.37 -13.60
CA GLU A 7 1.55 9.72 -12.23
C GLU A 7 2.46 8.65 -11.60
N SER A 8 3.42 9.07 -10.81
CA SER A 8 4.44 8.17 -10.20
C SER A 8 3.88 7.22 -9.13
N ASN A 9 2.60 7.34 -8.79
CA ASN A 9 1.91 6.55 -7.78
C ASN A 9 0.44 6.43 -8.19
N GLN A 10 0.03 5.24 -8.55
CA GLN A 10 -1.35 4.95 -8.95
C GLN A 10 -1.75 3.60 -8.38
N LEU A 11 -2.94 3.53 -7.83
CA LEU A 11 -3.55 2.27 -7.42
C LEU A 11 -4.98 2.15 -7.93
N LEU A 12 -5.39 0.92 -8.13
CA LEU A 12 -6.75 0.51 -8.39
C LEU A 12 -7.08 -0.67 -7.50
N LEU A 13 -8.10 -0.50 -6.66
CA LEU A 13 -8.60 -1.54 -5.77
C LEU A 13 -10.10 -1.70 -5.99
N THR A 14 -10.57 -2.92 -6.07
CA THR A 14 -12.00 -3.24 -6.06
C THR A 14 -12.25 -4.33 -5.03
N GLY A 15 -13.26 -4.17 -4.19
CA GLY A 15 -13.59 -5.13 -3.14
C GLY A 15 -14.80 -4.70 -2.32
N VAL A 16 -15.15 -5.52 -1.35
CA VAL A 16 -16.28 -5.26 -0.45
C VAL A 16 -15.83 -4.45 0.76
N ILE A 17 -16.56 -3.43 1.15
CA ILE A 17 -16.26 -2.63 2.36
C ILE A 17 -16.48 -3.52 3.59
N ALA A 18 -15.42 -3.69 4.41
CA ALA A 18 -15.45 -4.58 5.56
C ALA A 18 -15.84 -3.91 6.87
N THR A 19 -15.68 -2.59 6.98
CA THR A 19 -15.89 -1.86 8.23
C THR A 19 -16.60 -0.53 7.99
N PRO A 20 -17.39 -0.04 8.96
CA PRO A 20 -17.84 1.35 8.94
C PRO A 20 -16.66 2.33 8.84
N PHE A 21 -16.94 3.54 8.39
CA PHE A 21 -15.96 4.62 8.33
C PHE A 21 -15.60 5.10 9.74
N SER A 22 -14.30 5.03 10.07
CA SER A 22 -13.77 5.55 11.34
C SER A 22 -13.05 6.86 11.11
N PHE A 23 -13.36 7.90 11.89
CA PHE A 23 -12.69 9.20 11.79
C PHE A 23 -11.17 9.04 12.01
N SER A 24 -10.39 9.62 11.13
CA SER A 24 -8.94 9.62 11.20
C SER A 24 -8.38 10.97 11.67
N HIS A 25 -8.60 12.00 10.88
CA HIS A 25 -8.11 13.37 11.17
C HIS A 25 -8.85 14.39 10.31
N GLU A 26 -8.62 15.66 10.64
CA GLU A 26 -9.04 16.79 9.81
C GLU A 26 -7.81 17.54 9.29
N ALA A 27 -7.83 17.92 8.04
CA ALA A 27 -6.80 18.74 7.43
C ALA A 27 -7.44 19.77 6.49
N TYR A 28 -7.08 21.04 6.66
CA TYR A 28 -7.57 22.15 5.82
C TYR A 28 -9.11 22.23 5.73
N GLY A 29 -9.82 21.93 6.83
CA GLY A 29 -11.29 21.94 6.90
C GLY A 29 -11.96 20.78 6.15
N GLU A 30 -11.24 19.71 5.89
CA GLU A 30 -11.72 18.48 5.28
C GLU A 30 -11.46 17.30 6.22
N ARG A 31 -12.47 16.47 6.44
CA ARG A 31 -12.38 15.30 7.33
C ARG A 31 -12.05 14.06 6.54
N PHE A 32 -11.14 13.26 7.09
CA PHE A 32 -10.69 12.00 6.52
C PHE A 32 -11.05 10.83 7.42
N TYR A 33 -11.45 9.75 6.80
CA TYR A 33 -11.92 8.53 7.46
C TYR A 33 -11.15 7.32 6.95
N ILE A 34 -11.11 6.27 7.75
CA ILE A 34 -10.53 4.98 7.37
C ILE A 34 -11.62 3.93 7.32
N THR A 35 -11.62 3.14 6.27
CA THR A 35 -12.30 1.86 6.14
C THR A 35 -11.34 0.82 5.59
N TYR A 36 -11.76 -0.43 5.44
CA TYR A 36 -10.92 -1.53 4.98
C TYR A 36 -11.59 -2.29 3.83
N LEU A 37 -10.79 -2.65 2.82
CA LEU A 37 -11.18 -3.58 1.76
C LEU A 37 -10.38 -4.88 1.91
N PRO A 38 -11.04 -6.00 2.24
CA PRO A 38 -10.46 -7.33 2.15
C PRO A 38 -10.44 -7.77 0.69
N ILE A 39 -9.25 -7.94 0.12
CA ILE A 39 -9.08 -8.36 -1.27
C ILE A 39 -8.44 -9.74 -1.30
N MET A 40 -9.06 -10.66 -2.01
CA MET A 40 -8.62 -12.05 -2.10
C MET A 40 -7.47 -12.19 -3.09
N ARG A 41 -6.43 -12.92 -2.70
CA ARG A 41 -5.35 -13.33 -3.60
C ARG A 41 -5.72 -14.62 -4.34
N PHE A 42 -5.14 -14.85 -5.50
CA PHE A 42 -5.24 -16.15 -6.18
C PHE A 42 -4.77 -17.34 -5.33
N SER A 43 -3.92 -17.11 -4.31
CA SER A 43 -3.46 -18.14 -3.37
C SER A 43 -4.49 -18.50 -2.29
N GLY A 44 -5.65 -17.84 -2.24
CA GLY A 44 -6.66 -18.00 -1.20
C GLY A 44 -6.40 -17.18 0.07
N ASN A 45 -5.29 -16.47 0.18
CA ASN A 45 -5.05 -15.53 1.28
C ASN A 45 -5.76 -14.20 1.01
N GLN A 46 -6.17 -13.52 2.06
CA GLN A 46 -6.84 -12.23 1.99
C GLN A 46 -5.93 -11.11 2.51
N ASP A 47 -5.91 -9.99 1.80
CA ASP A 47 -5.25 -8.75 2.22
C ASP A 47 -6.29 -7.76 2.71
N LEU A 48 -6.23 -7.35 3.96
CA LEU A 48 -7.11 -6.32 4.52
C LEU A 48 -6.46 -4.96 4.33
N ILE A 49 -6.83 -4.23 3.26
CA ILE A 49 -6.17 -2.99 2.86
C ILE A 49 -6.87 -1.78 3.49
N PRO A 50 -6.15 -0.93 4.25
CA PRO A 50 -6.71 0.31 4.79
C PRO A 50 -6.88 1.36 3.69
N ILE A 51 -8.07 1.93 3.61
CA ILE A 51 -8.45 2.98 2.68
C ILE A 51 -8.69 4.28 3.44
N MET A 52 -7.95 5.31 3.12
CA MET A 52 -8.18 6.68 3.59
C MET A 52 -9.08 7.40 2.59
N VAL A 53 -10.23 7.86 3.03
CA VAL A 53 -11.22 8.52 2.18
C VAL A 53 -11.66 9.86 2.79
N SER A 54 -11.87 10.84 1.92
CA SER A 54 -12.42 12.15 2.29
C SER A 54 -13.95 12.09 2.38
N GLU A 55 -14.54 12.83 3.33
CA GLU A 55 -15.99 13.05 3.41
C GLU A 55 -16.61 13.66 2.15
N ARG A 56 -15.78 14.25 1.25
CA ARG A 56 -16.23 14.81 -0.03
C ARG A 56 -16.48 13.76 -1.09
N LEU A 57 -15.90 12.56 -0.95
CA LEU A 57 -15.99 11.48 -1.94
C LEU A 57 -17.18 10.56 -1.67
N VAL A 58 -17.58 10.42 -0.41
CA VAL A 58 -18.63 9.50 0.02
C VAL A 58 -19.27 9.99 1.30
N ASP A 59 -20.55 9.70 1.49
CA ASP A 59 -21.28 9.98 2.73
C ASP A 59 -20.81 9.02 3.84
N THR A 60 -19.83 9.48 4.63
CA THR A 60 -19.18 8.70 5.70
C THR A 60 -20.07 8.49 6.93
N THR A 61 -21.29 9.10 6.98
CA THR A 61 -22.26 8.87 8.05
C THR A 61 -23.08 7.61 7.83
N LYS A 62 -23.10 7.07 6.61
CA LYS A 62 -23.76 5.83 6.27
C LYS A 62 -22.87 4.64 6.54
N ASP A 63 -23.45 3.58 7.05
CA ASP A 63 -22.81 2.28 7.10
C ASP A 63 -22.90 1.63 5.71
N LEU A 64 -21.79 1.55 5.01
CA LEU A 64 -21.65 0.94 3.70
C LEU A 64 -21.00 -0.46 3.78
N THR A 65 -20.91 -1.04 4.97
CA THR A 65 -20.37 -2.39 5.16
C THR A 65 -21.15 -3.41 4.33
N GLY A 66 -20.44 -4.22 3.55
CA GLY A 66 -21.03 -5.18 2.62
C GLY A 66 -21.23 -4.66 1.19
N GLU A 67 -21.13 -3.34 0.96
CA GLU A 67 -21.21 -2.78 -0.38
C GLU A 67 -19.87 -2.92 -1.12
N TRP A 68 -19.96 -3.10 -2.44
CA TRP A 68 -18.78 -3.07 -3.31
C TRP A 68 -18.30 -1.64 -3.52
N ALA A 69 -16.99 -1.45 -3.43
CA ALA A 69 -16.35 -0.18 -3.74
C ALA A 69 -15.18 -0.39 -4.73
N ARG A 70 -15.05 0.57 -5.66
CA ARG A 70 -13.88 0.75 -6.51
C ARG A 70 -13.15 2.01 -6.06
N VAL A 71 -11.85 1.86 -5.80
CA VAL A 71 -10.98 2.91 -5.27
C VAL A 71 -9.83 3.15 -6.23
N GLU A 72 -9.72 4.38 -6.73
CA GLU A 72 -8.56 4.83 -7.48
C GLU A 72 -7.82 5.91 -6.68
N GLY A 73 -6.50 5.89 -6.69
CA GLY A 73 -5.72 6.86 -5.89
C GLY A 73 -4.24 6.54 -5.76
N ASP A 74 -3.68 6.91 -4.62
CA ASP A 74 -2.26 6.78 -4.31
C ASP A 74 -2.04 5.84 -3.13
N TYR A 75 -0.92 5.12 -3.14
CA TYR A 75 -0.47 4.40 -1.96
C TYR A 75 0.47 5.29 -1.14
N ARG A 76 0.08 5.62 0.07
CA ARG A 76 0.76 6.63 0.89
C ARG A 76 1.32 6.06 2.17
N SER A 77 2.40 6.68 2.64
CA SER A 77 3.02 6.43 3.94
C SER A 77 2.85 7.63 4.87
N GLN A 78 2.57 7.36 6.14
CA GLN A 78 2.48 8.38 7.18
C GLN A 78 3.25 7.94 8.43
N ASN A 79 4.04 8.84 8.99
CA ASN A 79 4.67 8.62 10.29
C ASN A 79 3.70 9.01 11.41
N LEU A 80 3.25 8.01 12.15
CA LEU A 80 2.42 8.19 13.33
C LEU A 80 3.29 8.11 14.60
N LYS A 81 3.07 9.01 15.55
CA LYS A 81 3.63 8.88 16.90
C LYS A 81 2.65 8.12 17.78
N VAL A 82 2.98 6.89 18.14
CA VAL A 82 2.19 6.06 19.05
C VAL A 82 3.05 5.78 20.27
N ASN A 83 2.59 6.22 21.44
CA ASN A 83 3.31 6.06 22.73
C ASN A 83 4.79 6.53 22.65
N GLY A 84 5.04 7.70 22.05
CA GLY A 84 6.38 8.27 21.91
C GLY A 84 7.28 7.60 20.87
N LYS A 85 6.84 6.50 20.23
CA LYS A 85 7.57 5.81 19.16
C LYS A 85 6.99 6.16 17.79
N SER A 86 7.87 6.39 16.82
CA SER A 86 7.45 6.59 15.42
C SER A 86 7.08 5.25 14.80
N LYS A 87 5.89 5.16 14.19
CA LYS A 87 5.40 4.02 13.42
C LYS A 87 5.00 4.50 12.04
N VAL A 88 5.50 3.83 10.99
CA VAL A 88 5.03 4.06 9.62
C VAL A 88 3.70 3.35 9.45
N SER A 89 2.68 4.07 9.00
CA SER A 89 1.40 3.54 8.54
C SER A 89 1.32 3.69 7.04
N LEU A 90 0.83 2.65 6.35
CA LEU A 90 0.62 2.62 4.91
C LEU A 90 -0.88 2.48 4.64
N TYR A 91 -1.40 3.21 3.66
CA TYR A 91 -2.81 3.17 3.28
C TYR A 91 -3.01 3.58 1.82
N ALA A 92 -4.08 3.10 1.22
CA ALA A 92 -4.57 3.62 -0.05
C ALA A 92 -5.30 4.94 0.21
N PHE A 93 -4.83 6.02 -0.39
CA PHE A 93 -5.48 7.34 -0.32
C PHE A 93 -6.39 7.49 -1.53
N ALA A 94 -7.70 7.44 -1.31
CA ALA A 94 -8.69 7.52 -2.36
C ALA A 94 -8.72 8.93 -3.00
N ARG A 95 -8.61 9.00 -4.31
CA ARG A 95 -8.95 10.16 -5.15
C ARG A 95 -10.33 9.99 -5.77
N ILE A 96 -10.69 8.73 -6.04
CA ILE A 96 -12.03 8.31 -6.47
C ILE A 96 -12.46 7.19 -5.53
N PHE A 97 -13.68 7.26 -5.04
CA PHE A 97 -14.31 6.22 -4.25
C PHE A 97 -15.72 5.98 -4.83
N ASP A 98 -15.85 4.96 -5.65
CA ASP A 98 -17.08 4.65 -6.39
C ASP A 98 -17.80 3.46 -5.76
N ILE A 99 -19.05 3.67 -5.37
CA ILE A 99 -19.99 2.66 -4.86
C ILE A 99 -21.20 2.47 -5.78
N SER A 100 -21.18 3.07 -6.99
CA SER A 100 -22.32 3.05 -7.91
C SER A 100 -22.64 1.66 -8.45
N GLY A 101 -21.66 0.73 -8.39
CA GLY A 101 -21.76 -0.60 -8.97
C GLY A 101 -21.66 -0.63 -10.50
N SER A 102 -21.24 0.47 -11.13
CA SER A 102 -21.03 0.56 -12.60
C SER A 102 -19.66 -0.01 -13.02
N PHE A 103 -19.10 -0.95 -12.25
CA PHE A 103 -17.83 -1.61 -12.48
C PHE A 103 -17.95 -3.11 -12.22
N ASP A 104 -16.98 -3.88 -12.69
CA ASP A 104 -16.92 -5.32 -12.44
C ASP A 104 -16.71 -5.59 -10.94
N LYS A 105 -17.58 -6.45 -10.37
CA LYS A 105 -17.54 -6.81 -8.95
C LYS A 105 -16.60 -7.99 -8.71
N ASP A 106 -15.34 -7.83 -9.10
CA ASP A 106 -14.26 -8.76 -8.85
C ASP A 106 -13.18 -8.11 -8.00
N ASP A 107 -12.54 -8.87 -7.14
CA ASP A 107 -11.43 -8.40 -6.33
C ASP A 107 -10.27 -7.96 -7.20
N GLU A 108 -9.94 -6.67 -7.17
CA GLU A 108 -8.85 -6.08 -7.94
C GLU A 108 -7.85 -5.40 -7.00
N ASN A 109 -6.55 -5.57 -7.28
CA ASN A 109 -5.48 -5.01 -6.47
C ASN A 109 -4.27 -4.77 -7.35
N ASP A 110 -4.27 -3.63 -8.00
CA ASP A 110 -3.22 -3.20 -8.90
C ASP A 110 -2.57 -1.92 -8.41
N ILE A 111 -1.24 -1.88 -8.46
CA ILE A 111 -0.45 -0.72 -8.10
C ILE A 111 0.68 -0.49 -9.10
N TYR A 112 0.88 0.78 -9.45
CA TYR A 112 2.01 1.28 -10.22
C TYR A 112 2.75 2.32 -9.39
N LEU A 113 4.07 2.14 -9.25
CA LEU A 113 4.95 3.05 -8.52
C LEU A 113 6.17 3.39 -9.35
N GLU A 114 6.54 4.66 -9.36
CA GLU A 114 7.81 5.15 -9.86
C GLU A 114 8.52 5.90 -8.73
N GLY A 115 9.73 5.49 -8.40
CA GLY A 115 10.46 6.07 -7.28
C GLY A 115 11.92 5.65 -7.23
N PHE A 116 12.59 5.99 -6.14
CA PHE A 116 14.01 5.78 -5.95
C PHE A 116 14.29 4.83 -4.79
N VAL A 117 15.23 3.93 -4.97
CA VAL A 117 15.74 3.05 -3.90
C VAL A 117 16.35 3.93 -2.81
N CYS A 118 15.79 3.93 -1.59
CA CYS A 118 16.26 4.81 -0.52
C CYS A 118 17.12 4.13 0.54
N LYS A 119 17.24 2.81 0.48
CA LYS A 119 18.11 1.98 1.35
C LYS A 119 18.74 0.88 0.54
N GLN A 120 19.90 0.40 1.00
CA GLN A 120 20.53 -0.78 0.41
C GLN A 120 19.52 -1.93 0.38
N PRO A 121 19.31 -2.58 -0.79
CA PRO A 121 18.45 -3.74 -0.92
C PRO A 121 18.83 -4.88 0.03
N SER A 122 17.85 -5.52 0.65
CA SER A 122 18.09 -6.65 1.55
C SER A 122 17.71 -7.95 0.87
N TYR A 123 18.71 -8.69 0.41
CA TYR A 123 18.51 -9.99 -0.23
C TYR A 123 18.57 -11.13 0.79
N ARG A 124 17.66 -12.08 0.66
CA ARG A 124 17.63 -13.29 1.48
C ARG A 124 17.01 -14.48 0.73
N LYS A 125 17.25 -15.68 1.23
CA LYS A 125 16.54 -16.90 0.79
C LYS A 125 15.59 -17.35 1.90
N THR A 126 14.39 -17.76 1.53
CA THR A 126 13.46 -18.40 2.49
C THR A 126 13.95 -19.80 2.84
N PRO A 127 13.46 -20.41 3.93
CA PRO A 127 13.75 -21.83 4.25
C PRO A 127 13.41 -22.79 3.11
N LEU A 128 12.45 -22.45 2.26
CA LEU A 128 12.07 -23.21 1.06
C LEU A 128 12.90 -22.87 -0.19
N GLY A 129 14.01 -22.12 -0.02
CA GLY A 129 14.93 -21.77 -1.10
C GLY A 129 14.45 -20.65 -2.05
N ARG A 130 13.32 -20.01 -1.79
CA ARG A 130 12.83 -18.89 -2.62
C ARG A 130 13.69 -17.65 -2.38
N GLU A 131 14.14 -17.02 -3.45
CA GLU A 131 14.91 -15.77 -3.42
C GLU A 131 13.97 -14.58 -3.24
N ILE A 132 14.32 -13.70 -2.30
CA ILE A 132 13.57 -12.48 -1.96
C ILE A 132 14.56 -11.32 -1.86
N THR A 133 14.13 -10.15 -2.35
CA THR A 133 14.80 -8.87 -2.06
C THR A 133 13.76 -7.88 -1.55
N ASP A 134 14.06 -7.28 -0.40
CA ASP A 134 13.27 -6.21 0.19
C ASP A 134 13.92 -4.86 -0.14
N ILE A 135 13.13 -3.92 -0.67
CA ILE A 135 13.54 -2.54 -0.97
C ILE A 135 12.55 -1.59 -0.30
N VAL A 136 13.03 -0.43 0.14
CA VAL A 136 12.16 0.71 0.44
C VAL A 136 12.28 1.70 -0.71
N LEU A 137 11.17 1.96 -1.38
CA LEU A 137 11.07 2.89 -2.49
C LEU A 137 10.61 4.26 -1.99
N ALA A 138 11.36 5.31 -2.30
CA ALA A 138 10.94 6.69 -2.08
C ALA A 138 10.17 7.17 -3.32
N VAL A 139 8.86 7.34 -3.18
CA VAL A 139 7.95 7.83 -4.24
C VAL A 139 7.64 9.28 -3.97
N ASN A 140 8.00 10.16 -4.90
CA ASN A 140 7.83 11.60 -4.74
C ASN A 140 6.36 11.99 -4.86
N ARG A 141 5.91 12.85 -3.94
CA ARG A 141 4.65 13.57 -4.03
C ARG A 141 4.87 14.98 -4.56
N PRO A 142 3.83 15.66 -5.06
CA PRO A 142 3.85 17.10 -5.22
C PRO A 142 4.25 17.79 -3.91
N TYR A 143 4.86 18.98 -4.02
CA TYR A 143 5.26 19.83 -2.88
C TYR A 143 6.41 19.28 -2.01
N GLY A 144 7.33 18.49 -2.60
CA GLY A 144 8.58 18.10 -1.94
C GLY A 144 8.44 17.08 -0.80
N LYS A 145 7.34 16.34 -0.75
CA LYS A 145 7.15 15.20 0.15
C LYS A 145 7.41 13.89 -0.59
N SER A 146 7.74 12.82 0.16
CA SER A 146 7.89 11.48 -0.41
C SER A 146 7.18 10.45 0.47
N ASP A 147 6.66 9.42 -0.19
CA ASP A 147 6.19 8.20 0.44
C ASP A 147 7.32 7.19 0.48
N TYR A 148 7.49 6.52 1.61
CA TYR A 148 8.46 5.45 1.79
C TYR A 148 7.72 4.11 1.80
N ILE A 149 7.74 3.44 0.65
CA ILE A 149 6.93 2.25 0.41
C ILE A 149 7.81 1.01 0.42
N PRO A 150 7.60 0.07 1.37
CA PRO A 150 8.26 -1.23 1.34
C PRO A 150 7.79 -2.03 0.13
N CYS A 151 8.74 -2.59 -0.61
CA CYS A 151 8.48 -3.43 -1.78
C CYS A 151 9.22 -4.75 -1.63
N ILE A 152 8.55 -5.86 -1.94
CA ILE A 152 9.12 -7.19 -1.93
C ILE A 152 9.18 -7.76 -3.35
N PHE A 153 10.33 -8.31 -3.70
CA PHE A 153 10.62 -8.89 -5.00
C PHE A 153 10.91 -10.38 -4.85
N TRP A 154 10.44 -11.19 -5.79
CA TRP A 154 10.56 -12.64 -5.76
C TRP A 154 11.31 -13.17 -6.98
N GLY A 155 12.10 -14.22 -6.78
CA GLY A 155 12.75 -14.98 -7.85
C GLY A 155 13.61 -14.11 -8.79
N ARG A 156 13.26 -14.04 -10.07
CA ARG A 156 13.98 -13.23 -11.06
C ARG A 156 14.01 -11.74 -10.71
N ASN A 157 12.88 -11.20 -10.26
CA ASN A 157 12.80 -9.81 -9.84
C ASN A 157 13.66 -9.56 -8.58
N ALA A 158 13.78 -10.52 -7.67
CA ALA A 158 14.68 -10.41 -6.52
C ALA A 158 16.16 -10.35 -6.93
N LYS A 159 16.57 -11.16 -7.93
CA LYS A 159 17.93 -11.10 -8.49
C LYS A 159 18.23 -9.76 -9.14
N PHE A 160 17.28 -9.18 -9.85
CA PHE A 160 17.41 -7.85 -10.42
C PHE A 160 17.50 -6.78 -9.32
N ALA A 161 16.59 -6.83 -8.35
CA ALA A 161 16.45 -5.82 -7.30
C ALA A 161 17.67 -5.77 -6.36
N LYS A 162 18.32 -6.89 -6.07
CA LYS A 162 19.52 -6.93 -5.22
C LYS A 162 20.74 -6.22 -5.82
N GLU A 163 20.79 -6.07 -7.15
CA GLU A 163 21.87 -5.38 -7.88
C GLU A 163 21.60 -3.88 -8.05
N CYS A 164 20.51 -3.37 -7.45
CA CYS A 164 20.19 -1.95 -7.50
C CYS A 164 20.90 -1.21 -6.37
N ASP A 165 21.55 -0.11 -6.71
CA ASP A 165 22.13 0.80 -5.73
C ASP A 165 21.09 1.75 -5.15
N VAL A 166 21.44 2.36 -4.01
CA VAL A 166 20.69 3.51 -3.48
C VAL A 166 20.63 4.61 -4.55
N SER A 167 19.50 5.28 -4.66
CA SER A 167 19.17 6.27 -5.69
C SER A 167 18.88 5.70 -7.09
N THR A 168 18.93 4.37 -7.29
CA THR A 168 18.42 3.78 -8.53
C THR A 168 16.92 4.08 -8.67
N LYS A 169 16.52 4.65 -9.81
CA LYS A 169 15.12 4.86 -10.15
C LYS A 169 14.51 3.55 -10.62
N LEU A 170 13.38 3.17 -10.04
CA LEU A 170 12.63 1.96 -10.40
C LEU A 170 11.19 2.31 -10.78
N ILE A 171 10.68 1.54 -11.74
CA ILE A 171 9.27 1.48 -12.11
C ILE A 171 8.78 0.10 -11.72
N ILE A 172 7.73 0.05 -10.91
CA ILE A 172 7.21 -1.17 -10.30
C ILE A 172 5.72 -1.28 -10.59
N SER A 173 5.28 -2.44 -11.06
CA SER A 173 3.87 -2.84 -11.05
C SER A 173 3.70 -4.05 -10.15
N GLY A 174 2.56 -4.15 -9.47
CA GLY A 174 2.31 -5.25 -8.55
C GLY A 174 0.99 -5.08 -7.81
N ARG A 175 0.95 -5.59 -6.59
CA ARG A 175 -0.21 -5.51 -5.71
C ARG A 175 0.21 -5.15 -4.28
N ILE A 176 -0.69 -4.56 -3.54
CA ILE A 176 -0.52 -4.36 -2.11
C ILE A 176 -0.77 -5.71 -1.41
N GLN A 177 0.09 -6.07 -0.47
CA GLN A 177 -0.13 -7.24 0.37
C GLN A 177 0.09 -6.91 1.85
N SER A 178 -0.59 -7.64 2.69
CA SER A 178 -0.44 -7.60 4.13
C SER A 178 0.19 -8.89 4.64
N ARG A 179 0.92 -8.80 5.73
CA ARG A 179 1.37 -9.97 6.49
C ARG A 179 1.35 -9.68 7.97
N GLU A 180 0.90 -10.62 8.73
CA GLU A 180 1.02 -10.57 10.19
C GLU A 180 2.42 -10.99 10.63
N TYR A 181 2.91 -10.37 11.68
CA TYR A 181 4.13 -10.75 12.35
C TYR A 181 4.03 -10.49 13.85
N THR A 182 4.70 -11.33 14.60
CA THR A 182 4.77 -11.23 16.06
C THR A 182 5.90 -10.30 16.46
N LYS A 183 5.60 -9.25 17.21
CA LYS A 183 6.61 -8.36 17.77
C LYS A 183 6.78 -8.60 19.27
N HIS A 184 7.97 -9.02 19.66
CA HIS A 184 8.37 -9.10 21.06
C HIS A 184 8.69 -7.70 21.60
N ILE A 185 8.01 -7.27 22.67
CA ILE A 185 8.11 -5.90 23.22
C ILE A 185 9.09 -5.83 24.39
N GLY A 186 9.35 -6.95 25.07
CA GLY A 186 10.26 -7.07 26.22
C GLY A 186 10.08 -8.42 26.95
N GLU A 187 10.98 -8.72 27.89
CA GLU A 187 10.84 -9.90 28.76
C GLU A 187 9.59 -9.76 29.64
N GLY A 188 8.77 -10.81 29.66
CA GLY A 188 7.55 -10.88 30.49
C GLY A 188 6.33 -10.14 29.91
N VAL A 189 6.43 -9.57 28.71
CA VAL A 189 5.30 -8.94 28.01
C VAL A 189 4.81 -9.85 26.90
N GLU A 190 3.50 -10.08 26.82
CA GLU A 190 2.92 -10.86 25.73
C GLU A 190 3.29 -10.25 24.36
N PRO A 191 3.66 -11.10 23.40
CA PRO A 191 4.00 -10.66 22.05
C PRO A 191 2.78 -10.02 21.37
N GLU A 192 2.99 -8.87 20.70
CA GLU A 192 1.95 -8.18 19.95
C GLU A 192 1.92 -8.69 18.49
N ILE A 193 0.76 -9.11 18.00
CA ILE A 193 0.54 -9.39 16.58
C ILE A 193 0.36 -8.05 15.86
N ARG A 194 1.15 -7.83 14.83
CA ARG A 194 1.11 -6.62 13.99
C ARG A 194 0.99 -6.98 12.52
N THR A 195 0.29 -6.12 11.79
CA THR A 195 0.19 -6.21 10.34
C THR A 195 1.23 -5.28 9.71
N ALA A 196 2.04 -5.82 8.81
CA ALA A 196 2.90 -5.07 7.90
C ALA A 196 2.27 -5.06 6.51
N TYR A 197 2.36 -3.91 5.85
CA TYR A 197 1.93 -3.73 4.47
C TYR A 197 3.14 -3.49 3.59
N GLU A 198 3.12 -4.06 2.39
CA GLU A 198 4.20 -3.93 1.41
C GLU A 198 3.62 -4.09 0.00
N VAL A 199 4.37 -3.68 -1.02
CA VAL A 199 4.03 -3.93 -2.41
C VAL A 199 4.77 -5.16 -2.90
N SER A 200 4.02 -6.20 -3.30
CA SER A 200 4.59 -7.38 -3.96
C SER A 200 4.72 -7.10 -5.46
N ALA A 201 5.95 -6.88 -5.91
CA ALA A 201 6.25 -6.53 -7.28
C ALA A 201 6.11 -7.74 -8.23
N SER A 202 5.21 -7.63 -9.21
CA SER A 202 5.07 -8.57 -10.33
C SER A 202 6.00 -8.21 -11.48
N LYS A 203 6.24 -6.90 -11.70
CA LYS A 203 7.13 -6.36 -12.73
C LYS A 203 8.02 -5.27 -12.13
N VAL A 204 9.26 -5.20 -12.58
CA VAL A 204 10.21 -4.14 -12.21
C VAL A 204 11.09 -3.79 -13.40
N GLU A 205 11.32 -2.49 -13.58
CA GLU A 205 12.20 -1.92 -14.61
C GLU A 205 13.02 -0.78 -14.00
N ARG A 206 14.20 -0.50 -14.57
CA ARG A 206 14.92 0.74 -14.26
C ARG A 206 14.24 1.90 -14.98
N GLY A 207 13.97 2.97 -14.27
CA GLY A 207 13.53 4.23 -14.86
C GLY A 207 14.70 5.00 -15.48
N CYS A 208 14.42 5.81 -16.47
CA CYS A 208 15.37 6.75 -17.07
C CYS A 208 15.59 7.96 -16.18
#